data_9ce1cad67eaa8709b0667f71221c19d6
#
_entry.id   9ce1cad67eaa8709b0667f71221c19d6
#
_cell.length_a   1.000
_cell.length_b   1.000
_cell.length_c   1.000
_cell.angle_alpha   90.00
_cell.angle_beta   90.00
_cell.angle_gamma   90.00
#
_symmetry.space_group_name_H-M   'P 1'
#
loop_
_entity.id
_entity.type
_entity.pdbx_description
1 polymer ?
#
loop_
_entity_poly.entity_id
_entity_poly.type
_entity_poly.pdbx_seq_one_letter_code
_entity_poly.pdbx_strand_id
1 'polypeptide(L)'
;MKVFWDGHDAKAWDQAHCRLAGALQQDWAYGETMMALGVACLRARVERDGQPLALAQFIARRVGLIATVALCAHGPLWLQPLSAREKAQVLVALKRQLPLWRPRLALFSPDETEATSGLRWPGMTRVVTGESTVIINLEHSDAQLRAAMDPRWRNRLVAAEGAGLQVQRVGANPAQYAWLMEEELKQRLARGFSGLPLGWIHHYIHARKHVSKTALILRADAAGERAAAMLFLIHGQVATYQVGWSSEAGRDLNAHNLILWQAIQELRQRGVRRLDLGGVNTQRSAGLARFKMGSGGEVITLCGTYM
;
A
#
# COMPACT_ATOMS: atom_id res chain seq x y z
N MET A 1 28.45 10.74 -2.99
CA MET A 1 27.03 10.68 -3.35
C MET A 1 26.45 12.08 -3.42
N LYS A 2 25.75 12.39 -4.51
CA LYS A 2 24.99 13.63 -4.69
C LYS A 2 23.51 13.31 -4.55
N VAL A 3 22.76 14.22 -3.93
CA VAL A 3 21.30 14.13 -3.79
C VAL A 3 20.69 15.33 -4.51
N PHE A 4 19.81 15.04 -5.44
CA PHE A 4 19.06 16.03 -6.20
C PHE A 4 17.62 16.03 -5.69
N TRP A 5 17.14 17.16 -5.18
CA TRP A 5 15.85 17.27 -4.50
C TRP A 5 14.72 17.81 -5.38
N ASP A 6 15.00 18.38 -6.53
CA ASP A 6 14.02 18.99 -7.41
C ASP A 6 14.26 18.60 -8.87
N GLY A 7 13.35 18.99 -9.76
CA GLY A 7 13.50 18.79 -11.20
C GLY A 7 13.28 17.34 -11.66
N HIS A 8 12.46 16.57 -10.94
CA HIS A 8 12.15 15.19 -11.31
C HIS A 8 11.04 15.14 -12.34
N ASP A 9 11.20 14.29 -13.37
CA ASP A 9 10.16 13.99 -14.34
C ASP A 9 9.21 12.91 -13.78
N ALA A 10 7.92 13.27 -13.67
CA ALA A 10 6.87 12.37 -13.18
C ALA A 10 6.76 11.09 -14.01
N LYS A 11 6.92 11.17 -15.33
CA LYS A 11 6.86 10.01 -16.22
C LYS A 11 8.02 9.05 -16.00
N ALA A 12 9.23 9.57 -15.86
CA ALA A 12 10.41 8.75 -15.57
C ALA A 12 10.31 8.10 -14.17
N TRP A 13 9.77 8.84 -13.18
CA TRP A 13 9.49 8.30 -11.86
C TRP A 13 8.50 7.15 -11.90
N ASP A 14 7.35 7.35 -12.56
CA ASP A 14 6.31 6.33 -12.70
C ASP A 14 6.81 5.08 -13.43
N GLN A 15 7.66 5.25 -14.45
CA GLN A 15 8.29 4.12 -15.15
C GLN A 15 9.20 3.32 -14.22
N ALA A 16 10.04 4.00 -13.43
CA ALA A 16 10.91 3.35 -12.46
C ALA A 16 10.09 2.65 -11.35
N HIS A 17 9.09 3.34 -10.80
CA HIS A 17 8.18 2.78 -9.80
C HIS A 17 7.46 1.52 -10.30
N CYS A 18 6.90 1.56 -11.51
CA CYS A 18 6.23 0.42 -12.13
C CYS A 18 7.19 -0.77 -12.33
N ARG A 19 8.38 -0.52 -12.93
CA ARG A 19 9.40 -1.56 -13.18
C ARG A 19 9.85 -2.25 -11.89
N LEU A 20 9.98 -1.50 -10.80
CA LEU A 20 10.46 -1.98 -9.51
C LEU A 20 9.35 -2.55 -8.61
N ALA A 21 8.12 -2.58 -9.09
CA ALA A 21 6.95 -2.94 -8.30
C ALA A 21 6.91 -2.17 -6.95
N GLY A 22 7.14 -0.86 -7.01
CA GLY A 22 7.26 0.01 -5.84
C GLY A 22 5.97 0.07 -5.02
N ALA A 23 6.11 0.34 -3.73
CA ALA A 23 4.97 0.50 -2.82
C ALA A 23 4.18 1.79 -3.10
N LEU A 24 2.92 1.82 -2.67
CA LEU A 24 2.00 2.94 -2.88
C LEU A 24 2.58 4.29 -2.43
N GLN A 25 3.30 4.31 -1.30
CA GLN A 25 3.86 5.54 -0.72
C GLN A 25 5.03 6.12 -1.54
N GLN A 26 5.62 5.34 -2.44
CA GLN A 26 6.66 5.80 -3.37
C GLN A 26 6.12 6.10 -4.78
N ASP A 27 4.81 5.94 -5.01
CA ASP A 27 4.15 6.35 -6.23
C ASP A 27 4.09 7.87 -6.34
N TRP A 28 4.33 8.43 -7.53
CA TRP A 28 4.24 9.87 -7.77
C TRP A 28 2.88 10.44 -7.37
N ALA A 29 1.79 9.78 -7.78
CA ALA A 29 0.44 10.22 -7.49
C ALA A 29 0.13 10.25 -5.97
N TYR A 30 0.79 9.41 -5.16
CA TYR A 30 0.66 9.49 -3.70
C TYR A 30 1.21 10.81 -3.15
N GLY A 31 2.37 11.25 -3.64
CA GLY A 31 2.94 12.55 -3.26
C GLY A 31 2.06 13.73 -3.67
N GLU A 32 1.54 13.70 -4.92
CA GLU A 32 0.57 14.72 -5.39
C GLU A 32 -0.68 14.75 -4.49
N THR A 33 -1.17 13.58 -4.11
CA THR A 33 -2.30 13.45 -3.18
C THR A 33 -2.01 14.08 -1.82
N MET A 34 -0.84 13.82 -1.27
CA MET A 34 -0.45 14.40 0.02
C MET A 34 -0.33 15.92 -0.08
N MET A 35 0.21 16.45 -1.17
CA MET A 35 0.28 17.91 -1.42
C MET A 35 -1.11 18.53 -1.57
N ALA A 36 -2.04 17.88 -2.25
CA ALA A 36 -3.43 18.32 -2.34
C ALA A 36 -4.14 18.35 -0.97
N LEU A 37 -3.69 17.54 -0.02
CA LEU A 37 -4.16 17.55 1.37
C LEU A 37 -3.37 18.50 2.29
N GLY A 38 -2.53 19.37 1.72
CA GLY A 38 -1.76 20.35 2.48
C GLY A 38 -0.54 19.77 3.20
N VAL A 39 -0.09 18.57 2.83
CA VAL A 39 1.09 17.93 3.42
C VAL A 39 2.27 18.05 2.46
N ALA A 40 3.41 18.56 2.93
CA ALA A 40 4.60 18.72 2.10
C ALA A 40 5.13 17.36 1.61
N CYS A 41 5.45 17.28 0.32
CA CYS A 41 6.11 16.15 -0.32
C CYS A 41 7.46 16.60 -0.87
N LEU A 42 8.50 15.84 -0.59
CA LEU A 42 9.86 16.05 -1.12
C LEU A 42 10.25 14.81 -1.92
N ARG A 43 10.92 15.03 -3.05
CA ARG A 43 11.41 13.95 -3.90
C ARG A 43 12.90 14.10 -4.11
N ALA A 44 13.61 12.99 -4.05
CA ALA A 44 15.04 12.95 -4.21
C ALA A 44 15.47 11.87 -5.20
N ARG A 45 16.51 12.18 -5.98
CA ARG A 45 17.30 11.21 -6.73
C ARG A 45 18.71 11.20 -6.15
N VAL A 46 19.21 10.01 -5.85
CA VAL A 46 20.58 9.82 -5.34
C VAL A 46 21.45 9.23 -6.43
N GLU A 47 22.62 9.83 -6.62
CA GLU A 47 23.60 9.39 -7.61
C GLU A 47 24.98 9.21 -6.99
N ARG A 48 25.75 8.29 -7.59
CA ARG A 48 27.19 8.13 -7.38
C ARG A 48 27.86 8.10 -8.74
N ASP A 49 28.79 9.00 -8.97
CA ASP A 49 29.60 9.07 -10.19
C ASP A 49 28.77 9.13 -11.48
N GLY A 50 27.65 9.88 -11.41
CA GLY A 50 26.67 10.02 -12.50
C GLY A 50 25.68 8.87 -12.65
N GLN A 51 25.83 7.80 -11.86
CA GLN A 51 24.92 6.65 -11.91
C GLN A 51 23.79 6.80 -10.88
N PRO A 52 22.51 6.71 -11.29
CA PRO A 52 21.40 6.79 -10.36
C PRO A 52 21.28 5.51 -9.52
N LEU A 53 21.23 5.68 -8.21
CA LEU A 53 21.15 4.58 -7.23
C LEU A 53 19.75 4.40 -6.66
N ALA A 54 19.05 5.50 -6.40
CA ALA A 54 17.75 5.45 -5.73
C ALA A 54 16.88 6.66 -6.04
N LEU A 55 15.57 6.46 -5.96
CA LEU A 55 14.55 7.52 -5.87
C LEU A 55 13.89 7.44 -4.49
N ALA A 56 13.63 8.57 -3.85
CA ALA A 56 13.02 8.62 -2.53
C ALA A 56 11.96 9.71 -2.45
N GLN A 57 10.72 9.33 -2.11
CA GLN A 57 9.64 10.25 -1.82
C GLN A 57 9.44 10.35 -0.31
N PHE A 58 9.40 11.56 0.21
CA PHE A 58 9.18 11.86 1.60
C PHE A 58 7.89 12.66 1.79
N ILE A 59 7.17 12.33 2.83
CA ILE A 59 6.08 13.16 3.33
C ILE A 59 6.59 13.86 4.59
N ALA A 60 6.52 15.19 4.60
CA ALA A 60 7.05 16.01 5.68
C ALA A 60 5.92 16.75 6.43
N ARG A 61 5.98 16.70 7.76
CA ARG A 61 5.03 17.40 8.64
C ARG A 61 5.76 18.15 9.73
N ARG A 62 5.26 19.34 10.06
CA ARG A 62 5.69 20.07 11.24
C ARG A 62 5.11 19.41 12.48
N VAL A 63 5.95 19.22 13.49
CA VAL A 63 5.57 18.72 14.81
C VAL A 63 5.75 19.89 15.79
N GLY A 64 4.64 20.39 16.27
CA GLY A 64 4.62 21.67 17.02
C GLY A 64 5.16 22.83 16.19
N LEU A 65 5.75 23.83 16.87
CA LEU A 65 6.34 25.01 16.22
C LEU A 65 7.83 24.84 15.90
N ILE A 66 8.47 23.74 16.35
CA ILE A 66 9.93 23.66 16.50
C ILE A 66 10.60 22.69 15.52
N ALA A 67 9.93 21.62 15.11
CA ALA A 67 10.59 20.55 14.35
C ALA A 67 9.80 20.13 13.11
N THR A 68 10.51 19.64 12.10
CA THR A 68 9.91 18.99 10.93
C THR A 68 10.34 17.53 10.87
N VAL A 69 9.38 16.64 10.73
CA VAL A 69 9.61 15.20 10.52
C VAL A 69 9.31 14.87 9.08
N ALA A 70 10.28 14.27 8.38
CA ALA A 70 10.14 13.76 7.03
C ALA A 70 10.26 12.23 7.05
N LEU A 71 9.25 11.56 6.55
CA LEU A 71 9.18 10.10 6.47
C LEU A 71 9.26 9.63 5.02
N CYS A 72 10.26 8.83 4.69
CA CYS A 72 10.33 8.02 3.48
C CYS A 72 9.73 6.65 3.79
N ALA A 73 8.41 6.52 3.60
CA ALA A 73 7.69 5.29 3.87
C ALA A 73 7.82 4.32 2.68
N HIS A 74 8.09 3.03 2.95
CA HIS A 74 8.28 1.97 1.96
C HIS A 74 9.27 2.33 0.84
N GLY A 75 10.30 3.05 1.20
CA GLY A 75 11.34 3.53 0.28
C GLY A 75 12.70 3.68 0.95
N PRO A 76 13.72 4.03 0.17
CA PRO A 76 13.74 4.43 -1.25
C PRO A 76 13.45 3.30 -2.24
N LEU A 77 13.11 3.68 -3.49
CA LEU A 77 13.16 2.77 -4.65
C LEU A 77 14.61 2.58 -5.07
N TRP A 78 15.12 1.37 -4.99
CA TRP A 78 16.48 1.03 -5.40
C TRP A 78 16.52 0.79 -6.91
N LEU A 79 17.20 1.67 -7.66
CA LEU A 79 17.24 1.62 -9.13
C LEU A 79 18.12 0.51 -9.69
N GLN A 80 19.01 -0.02 -8.85
CA GLN A 80 19.91 -1.13 -9.15
C GLN A 80 20.18 -1.95 -7.87
N PRO A 81 20.68 -3.18 -7.98
CA PRO A 81 21.09 -3.98 -6.83
C PRO A 81 22.19 -3.25 -6.05
N LEU A 82 21.97 -3.08 -4.76
CA LEU A 82 22.91 -2.44 -3.83
C LEU A 82 23.14 -3.35 -2.64
N SER A 83 24.38 -3.41 -2.15
CA SER A 83 24.69 -4.03 -0.87
C SER A 83 24.08 -3.24 0.29
N ALA A 84 23.89 -3.87 1.43
CA ALA A 84 23.35 -3.21 2.62
C ALA A 84 24.16 -1.98 3.06
N ARG A 85 25.50 -2.04 2.89
CA ARG A 85 26.37 -0.91 3.17
C ARG A 85 26.11 0.27 2.22
N GLU A 86 25.90 0.01 0.95
CA GLU A 86 25.59 1.05 -0.04
C GLU A 86 24.19 1.65 0.20
N LYS A 87 23.20 0.82 0.49
CA LYS A 87 21.86 1.28 0.89
C LYS A 87 21.95 2.20 2.12
N ALA A 88 22.68 1.80 3.16
CA ALA A 88 22.91 2.64 4.34
C ALA A 88 23.57 3.98 3.99
N GLN A 89 24.58 3.98 3.08
CA GLN A 89 25.21 5.21 2.62
C GLN A 89 24.23 6.14 1.88
N VAL A 90 23.30 5.58 1.09
CA VAL A 90 22.22 6.34 0.44
C VAL A 90 21.31 6.99 1.48
N LEU A 91 20.85 6.24 2.50
CA LEU A 91 20.00 6.78 3.56
C LEU A 91 20.71 7.90 4.35
N VAL A 92 21.98 7.69 4.69
CA VAL A 92 22.78 8.72 5.37
C VAL A 92 22.94 9.98 4.50
N ALA A 93 23.14 9.82 3.20
CA ALA A 93 23.23 10.96 2.27
C ALA A 93 21.91 11.74 2.21
N LEU A 94 20.78 11.04 2.08
CA LEU A 94 19.43 11.63 2.11
C LEU A 94 19.18 12.38 3.42
N LYS A 95 19.49 11.77 4.57
CA LYS A 95 19.35 12.38 5.89
C LYS A 95 20.17 13.66 6.03
N ARG A 96 21.43 13.64 5.61
CA ARG A 96 22.36 14.79 5.72
C ARG A 96 21.95 15.97 4.83
N GLN A 97 21.51 15.69 3.61
CA GLN A 97 21.20 16.68 2.59
C GLN A 97 19.70 17.03 2.52
N LEU A 98 18.86 16.56 3.47
CA LEU A 98 17.43 16.86 3.50
C LEU A 98 17.19 18.37 3.48
N PRO A 99 16.42 18.96 2.53
CA PRO A 99 16.27 20.40 2.36
C PRO A 99 15.17 20.99 3.27
N LEU A 100 15.26 20.72 4.55
CA LEU A 100 14.32 21.23 5.56
C LEU A 100 15.06 22.04 6.63
N TRP A 101 14.39 23.03 7.20
CA TRP A 101 14.91 23.81 8.32
C TRP A 101 15.18 22.94 9.55
N ARG A 102 16.21 23.24 10.29
CA ARG A 102 16.54 22.57 11.56
C ARG A 102 15.73 23.18 12.71
N PRO A 103 15.34 22.40 13.72
CA PRO A 103 15.57 20.95 13.84
C PRO A 103 14.68 20.13 12.89
N ARG A 104 15.29 19.14 12.28
CA ARG A 104 14.62 18.23 11.35
C ARG A 104 14.98 16.77 11.64
N LEU A 105 14.00 15.88 11.42
CA LEU A 105 14.16 14.44 11.60
C LEU A 105 13.83 13.74 10.28
N ALA A 106 14.74 12.91 9.79
CA ALA A 106 14.50 12.02 8.66
C ALA A 106 14.26 10.60 9.17
N LEU A 107 13.11 10.04 8.82
CA LEU A 107 12.72 8.67 9.10
C LEU A 107 12.63 7.88 7.79
N PHE A 108 13.07 6.64 7.83
CA PHE A 108 13.07 5.73 6.68
C PHE A 108 12.45 4.41 7.09
N SER A 109 11.42 3.98 6.37
CA SER A 109 10.82 2.65 6.51
C SER A 109 11.00 1.91 5.19
N PRO A 110 12.15 1.27 4.94
CA PRO A 110 12.39 0.60 3.67
C PRO A 110 11.43 -0.54 3.41
N ASP A 111 11.06 -0.75 2.14
CA ASP A 111 10.24 -1.89 1.70
C ASP A 111 11.12 -3.15 1.59
N GLU A 112 11.74 -3.52 2.69
CA GLU A 112 12.61 -4.67 2.82
C GLU A 112 12.21 -5.52 4.01
N THR A 113 12.32 -6.84 3.85
CA THR A 113 12.01 -7.77 4.93
C THR A 113 13.11 -7.80 5.97
N GLU A 114 12.77 -8.19 7.18
CA GLU A 114 13.74 -8.36 8.27
C GLU A 114 14.80 -9.44 7.91
N ALA A 115 14.41 -10.46 7.19
CA ALA A 115 15.30 -11.51 6.70
C ALA A 115 16.31 -11.02 5.66
N THR A 116 15.91 -10.13 4.75
CA THR A 116 16.80 -9.56 3.73
C THR A 116 17.64 -8.41 4.26
N SER A 117 17.14 -7.70 5.27
CA SER A 117 17.89 -6.61 5.88
C SER A 117 19.00 -7.13 6.80
N GLY A 118 18.88 -8.36 7.38
CA GLY A 118 19.89 -9.04 8.22
C GLY A 118 20.69 -8.14 9.16
N LEU A 119 20.41 -6.85 9.25
CA LEU A 119 21.40 -5.83 9.23
C LEU A 119 20.97 -4.62 10.02
N ARG A 120 21.81 -4.37 10.97
CA ARG A 120 22.01 -3.02 11.46
C ARG A 120 22.59 -2.19 10.29
N TRP A 121 21.80 -1.32 9.73
CA TRP A 121 22.27 -0.40 8.68
C TRP A 121 23.27 0.58 9.29
N PRO A 122 24.54 0.56 8.87
CA PRO A 122 25.58 1.38 9.49
C PRO A 122 25.22 2.87 9.47
N GLY A 123 25.28 3.53 10.62
CA GLY A 123 24.94 4.95 10.78
C GLY A 123 23.44 5.26 10.90
N MET A 124 22.60 4.23 11.02
CA MET A 124 21.16 4.34 11.24
C MET A 124 20.74 3.61 12.51
N THR A 125 19.75 4.14 13.22
CA THR A 125 19.18 3.54 14.42
C THR A 125 17.72 3.14 14.13
N ARG A 126 17.36 1.88 14.40
CA ARG A 126 15.96 1.45 14.32
C ARG A 126 15.17 2.02 15.48
N VAL A 127 14.12 2.78 15.19
CA VAL A 127 13.27 3.47 16.17
C VAL A 127 11.86 2.88 16.25
N VAL A 128 11.42 2.14 15.22
CA VAL A 128 10.15 1.40 15.22
C VAL A 128 10.41 0.00 14.66
N THR A 129 9.83 -1.02 15.26
CA THR A 129 9.84 -2.39 14.73
C THR A 129 9.05 -2.47 13.42
N GLY A 130 9.39 -3.46 12.59
CA GLY A 130 8.68 -3.68 11.34
C GLY A 130 7.24 -4.12 11.54
N GLU A 131 6.38 -3.70 10.65
CA GLU A 131 5.02 -4.23 10.55
C GLU A 131 4.99 -5.46 9.64
N SER A 132 4.04 -6.35 9.90
CA SER A 132 3.80 -7.49 9.02
C SER A 132 2.63 -7.18 8.09
N THR A 133 2.77 -7.55 6.82
CA THR A 133 1.71 -7.46 5.81
C THR A 133 1.54 -8.80 5.11
N VAL A 134 0.41 -8.97 4.39
CA VAL A 134 0.15 -10.17 3.57
C VAL A 134 0.27 -9.81 2.11
N ILE A 135 1.16 -10.49 1.39
CA ILE A 135 1.38 -10.30 -0.03
C ILE A 135 0.92 -11.53 -0.80
N ILE A 136 0.06 -11.33 -1.79
CA ILE A 136 -0.34 -12.38 -2.74
C ILE A 136 0.44 -12.17 -4.04
N ASN A 137 1.19 -13.19 -4.45
CA ASN A 137 1.84 -13.21 -5.75
C ASN A 137 0.81 -13.58 -6.84
N LEU A 138 0.44 -12.61 -7.66
CA LEU A 138 -0.56 -12.79 -8.71
C LEU A 138 0.00 -13.42 -10.00
N GLU A 139 1.28 -13.76 -10.07
CA GLU A 139 1.87 -14.49 -11.20
C GLU A 139 1.54 -16.00 -11.15
N HIS A 140 1.08 -16.50 -9.99
CA HIS A 140 0.60 -17.87 -9.84
C HIS A 140 -0.71 -18.11 -10.60
N SER A 141 -0.92 -19.35 -11.05
CA SER A 141 -2.19 -19.78 -11.66
C SER A 141 -3.33 -19.78 -10.61
N ASP A 142 -4.57 -19.76 -11.08
CA ASP A 142 -5.75 -19.85 -10.19
C ASP A 142 -5.73 -21.11 -9.34
N ALA A 143 -5.28 -22.24 -9.89
CA ALA A 143 -5.15 -23.50 -9.17
C ALA A 143 -4.10 -23.40 -8.05
N GLN A 144 -2.94 -22.78 -8.31
CA GLN A 144 -1.90 -22.55 -7.30
C GLN A 144 -2.38 -21.60 -6.20
N LEU A 145 -3.04 -20.50 -6.58
CA LEU A 145 -3.60 -19.54 -5.62
C LEU A 145 -4.66 -20.20 -4.72
N ARG A 146 -5.57 -20.99 -5.28
CA ARG A 146 -6.57 -21.72 -4.49
C ARG A 146 -5.93 -22.80 -3.60
N ALA A 147 -4.90 -23.50 -4.09
CA ALA A 147 -4.19 -24.50 -3.30
C ALA A 147 -3.45 -23.90 -2.09
N ALA A 148 -2.93 -22.69 -2.23
CA ALA A 148 -2.24 -21.95 -1.15
C ALA A 148 -3.18 -21.42 -0.06
N MET A 149 -4.49 -21.34 -0.31
CA MET A 149 -5.46 -20.87 0.69
C MET A 149 -5.58 -21.83 1.88
N ASP A 150 -5.74 -21.26 3.07
CA ASP A 150 -6.14 -22.04 4.26
C ASP A 150 -7.41 -22.85 3.96
N PRO A 151 -7.51 -24.12 4.40
CA PRO A 151 -8.68 -24.97 4.11
C PRO A 151 -10.01 -24.34 4.54
N ARG A 152 -10.08 -23.69 5.70
CA ARG A 152 -11.31 -23.02 6.18
C ARG A 152 -11.66 -21.81 5.32
N TRP A 153 -10.64 -21.07 4.87
CA TRP A 153 -10.84 -19.93 3.99
C TRP A 153 -11.36 -20.38 2.62
N ARG A 154 -10.78 -21.43 2.06
CA ARG A 154 -11.20 -22.04 0.79
C ARG A 154 -12.63 -22.58 0.86
N ASN A 155 -13.00 -23.24 1.97
CA ASN A 155 -14.38 -23.74 2.16
C ASN A 155 -15.39 -22.57 2.23
N ARG A 156 -15.02 -21.45 2.85
CA ARG A 156 -15.85 -20.23 2.84
C ARG A 156 -15.98 -19.64 1.44
N LEU A 157 -14.95 -19.68 0.64
CA LEU A 157 -15.01 -19.23 -0.75
C LEU A 157 -15.99 -20.11 -1.55
N VAL A 158 -15.88 -21.42 -1.44
CA VAL A 158 -16.80 -22.36 -2.11
C VAL A 158 -18.25 -22.13 -1.66
N ALA A 159 -18.48 -21.92 -0.37
CA ALA A 159 -19.82 -21.60 0.14
C ALA A 159 -20.35 -20.27 -0.45
N ALA A 160 -19.49 -19.24 -0.55
CA ALA A 160 -19.87 -17.95 -1.11
C ALA A 160 -20.14 -18.03 -2.64
N GLU A 161 -19.41 -18.87 -3.37
CA GLU A 161 -19.65 -19.14 -4.80
C GLU A 161 -21.03 -19.76 -5.05
N GLY A 162 -21.54 -20.57 -4.10
CA GLY A 162 -22.88 -21.17 -4.16
C GLY A 162 -24.01 -20.32 -3.54
N ALA A 163 -23.69 -19.18 -2.92
CA ALA A 163 -24.66 -18.40 -2.13
C ALA A 163 -25.56 -17.43 -2.94
N GLY A 164 -25.47 -17.44 -4.28
CA GLY A 164 -26.24 -16.54 -5.14
C GLY A 164 -25.84 -15.06 -5.08
N LEU A 165 -24.67 -14.76 -4.54
CA LEU A 165 -24.12 -13.40 -4.49
C LEU A 165 -23.83 -12.87 -5.90
N GLN A 166 -24.28 -11.64 -6.16
CA GLN A 166 -24.01 -10.95 -7.42
C GLN A 166 -22.85 -9.97 -7.21
N VAL A 167 -21.68 -10.28 -7.75
CA VAL A 167 -20.53 -9.38 -7.66
C VAL A 167 -20.44 -8.53 -8.92
N GLN A 168 -20.35 -7.21 -8.70
CA GLN A 168 -20.27 -6.24 -9.77
C GLN A 168 -19.17 -5.22 -9.54
N ARG A 169 -18.62 -4.67 -10.62
CA ARG A 169 -17.67 -3.58 -10.57
C ARG A 169 -18.41 -2.26 -10.31
N VAL A 170 -17.93 -1.51 -9.33
CA VAL A 170 -18.35 -0.14 -9.07
C VAL A 170 -17.44 0.80 -9.85
N GLY A 171 -18.00 1.82 -10.49
CA GLY A 171 -17.22 2.80 -11.22
C GLY A 171 -16.35 3.67 -10.29
N ALA A 172 -15.33 4.30 -10.89
CA ALA A 172 -14.39 5.15 -10.16
C ALA A 172 -14.87 6.61 -9.99
N ASN A 173 -16.11 6.93 -10.42
CA ASN A 173 -16.72 8.22 -10.08
C ASN A 173 -17.03 8.26 -8.58
N PRO A 174 -16.62 9.31 -7.85
CA PRO A 174 -16.82 9.43 -6.41
C PRO A 174 -18.24 9.14 -5.94
N ALA A 175 -19.25 9.63 -6.65
CA ALA A 175 -20.66 9.42 -6.31
C ALA A 175 -21.04 7.92 -6.26
N GLN A 176 -20.35 7.07 -7.02
CA GLN A 176 -20.66 5.64 -7.08
C GLN A 176 -20.12 4.85 -5.88
N TYR A 177 -19.05 5.34 -5.22
CA TYR A 177 -18.43 4.67 -4.07
C TYR A 177 -18.42 5.51 -2.79
N ALA A 178 -19.02 6.71 -2.77
CA ALA A 178 -19.10 7.57 -1.57
C ALA A 178 -19.66 6.82 -0.37
N TRP A 179 -20.73 6.05 -0.59
CA TRP A 179 -21.33 5.22 0.44
C TRP A 179 -20.33 4.26 1.13
N LEU A 180 -19.37 3.70 0.35
CA LEU A 180 -18.36 2.79 0.91
C LEU A 180 -17.39 3.56 1.83
N MET A 181 -17.06 4.80 1.49
CA MET A 181 -16.25 5.67 2.34
C MET A 181 -16.99 6.05 3.63
N GLU A 182 -18.29 6.30 3.53
CA GLU A 182 -19.14 6.59 4.71
C GLU A 182 -19.20 5.38 5.66
N GLU A 183 -19.43 4.18 5.13
CA GLU A 183 -19.44 2.95 5.92
C GLU A 183 -18.08 2.66 6.56
N GLU A 184 -16.98 2.87 5.84
CA GLU A 184 -15.65 2.74 6.40
C GLU A 184 -15.38 3.77 7.51
N LEU A 185 -15.85 5.01 7.34
CA LEU A 185 -15.73 6.04 8.37
C LEU A 185 -16.48 5.62 9.65
N LYS A 186 -17.71 5.11 9.52
CA LYS A 186 -18.48 4.57 10.65
C LYS A 186 -17.72 3.44 11.36
N GLN A 187 -17.13 2.51 10.60
CA GLN A 187 -16.34 1.42 11.16
C GLN A 187 -15.08 1.92 11.90
N ARG A 188 -14.38 2.92 11.35
CA ARG A 188 -13.21 3.53 11.99
C ARG A 188 -13.57 4.19 13.31
N LEU A 189 -14.63 4.99 13.32
CA LEU A 189 -15.11 5.66 14.53
C LEU A 189 -15.52 4.66 15.60
N ALA A 190 -16.27 3.62 15.24
CA ALA A 190 -16.70 2.57 16.16
C ALA A 190 -15.54 1.77 16.77
N ARG A 191 -14.41 1.65 16.06
CA ARG A 191 -13.22 0.90 16.49
C ARG A 191 -12.12 1.78 17.08
N GLY A 192 -12.30 3.10 17.12
CA GLY A 192 -11.28 4.05 17.60
C GLY A 192 -10.02 4.11 16.73
N PHE A 193 -10.13 3.83 15.42
CA PHE A 193 -9.01 3.96 14.49
C PHE A 193 -8.86 5.38 13.98
N SER A 194 -7.62 5.90 14.07
CA SER A 194 -7.20 7.11 13.38
C SER A 194 -6.40 6.75 12.12
N GLY A 195 -6.54 7.55 11.08
CA GLY A 195 -5.81 7.35 9.82
C GLY A 195 -5.94 8.57 8.92
N LEU A 196 -5.44 8.47 7.69
CA LEU A 196 -5.64 9.54 6.70
C LEU A 196 -7.14 9.77 6.48
N PRO A 197 -7.58 11.03 6.27
CA PRO A 197 -8.96 11.33 5.89
C PRO A 197 -9.35 10.51 4.66
N LEU A 198 -10.51 9.86 4.65
CA LEU A 198 -10.87 8.96 3.54
C LEU A 198 -10.93 9.65 2.17
N GLY A 199 -11.10 10.97 2.16
CA GLY A 199 -11.01 11.79 0.93
C GLY A 199 -9.67 11.65 0.20
N TRP A 200 -8.59 11.20 0.85
CA TRP A 200 -7.31 10.98 0.18
C TRP A 200 -7.40 9.98 -0.97
N ILE A 201 -8.26 8.96 -0.84
CA ILE A 201 -8.48 7.94 -1.89
C ILE A 201 -9.02 8.60 -3.15
N HIS A 202 -9.97 9.52 -3.01
CA HIS A 202 -10.51 10.30 -4.11
C HIS A 202 -9.42 11.14 -4.81
N HIS A 203 -8.63 11.88 -4.03
CA HIS A 203 -7.51 12.66 -4.59
C HIS A 203 -6.49 11.77 -5.30
N TYR A 204 -6.17 10.60 -4.74
CA TYR A 204 -5.25 9.66 -5.37
C TYR A 204 -5.77 9.12 -6.71
N ILE A 205 -7.05 8.71 -6.78
CA ILE A 205 -7.66 8.22 -8.00
C ILE A 205 -7.63 9.30 -9.09
N HIS A 206 -7.85 10.57 -8.74
CA HIS A 206 -7.88 11.71 -9.66
C HIS A 206 -6.51 12.27 -10.00
N ALA A 207 -5.48 12.03 -9.20
CA ALA A 207 -4.11 12.41 -9.50
C ALA A 207 -3.54 11.65 -10.71
N ARG A 208 -4.19 10.57 -11.14
CA ARG A 208 -3.77 9.76 -12.29
C ARG A 208 -4.67 10.01 -13.50
N LYS A 209 -4.04 10.09 -14.69
CA LYS A 209 -4.73 10.34 -15.97
C LYS A 209 -5.76 9.26 -16.34
N HIS A 210 -5.61 8.04 -15.85
CA HIS A 210 -6.44 6.89 -16.19
C HIS A 210 -7.15 6.35 -14.95
N VAL A 211 -8.19 7.05 -14.52
CA VAL A 211 -8.98 6.73 -13.31
C VAL A 211 -9.43 5.26 -13.26
N SER A 212 -9.92 4.72 -14.39
CA SER A 212 -10.38 3.32 -14.48
C SER A 212 -9.26 2.27 -14.30
N LYS A 213 -7.99 2.68 -14.48
CA LYS A 213 -6.81 1.82 -14.26
C LYS A 213 -6.20 1.99 -12.88
N THR A 214 -6.65 2.98 -12.10
CA THR A 214 -6.07 3.34 -10.81
C THR A 214 -6.77 2.65 -9.64
N ALA A 215 -8.04 2.29 -9.81
CA ALA A 215 -8.80 1.61 -8.76
C ALA A 215 -9.57 0.40 -9.31
N LEU A 216 -9.71 -0.60 -8.46
CA LEU A 216 -10.68 -1.67 -8.63
C LEU A 216 -11.60 -1.64 -7.41
N ILE A 217 -12.89 -1.44 -7.66
CA ILE A 217 -13.91 -1.44 -6.61
C ILE A 217 -14.93 -2.51 -6.98
N LEU A 218 -15.07 -3.50 -6.12
CA LEU A 218 -16.04 -4.60 -6.27
C LEU A 218 -17.06 -4.53 -5.16
N ARG A 219 -18.33 -4.79 -5.50
CA ARG A 219 -19.46 -4.88 -4.59
C ARG A 219 -20.19 -6.20 -4.81
N ALA A 220 -20.50 -6.90 -3.75
CA ALA A 220 -21.39 -8.05 -3.76
C ALA A 220 -22.76 -7.63 -3.22
N ASP A 221 -23.80 -8.03 -3.92
CA ASP A 221 -25.18 -7.85 -3.50
C ASP A 221 -25.81 -9.23 -3.20
N ALA A 222 -26.67 -9.29 -2.19
CA ALA A 222 -27.49 -10.44 -1.81
C ALA A 222 -28.95 -10.00 -1.79
N ALA A 223 -29.82 -10.70 -2.49
CA ALA A 223 -31.27 -10.38 -2.57
C ALA A 223 -31.55 -8.89 -2.93
N GLY A 224 -30.71 -8.28 -3.78
CA GLY A 224 -30.85 -6.89 -4.20
C GLY A 224 -30.20 -5.86 -3.24
N GLU A 225 -29.76 -6.27 -2.07
CA GLU A 225 -29.16 -5.42 -1.05
C GLU A 225 -27.62 -5.54 -1.04
N ARG A 226 -26.93 -4.44 -0.68
CA ARG A 226 -25.48 -4.45 -0.57
C ARG A 226 -25.01 -5.37 0.56
N ALA A 227 -24.27 -6.41 0.23
CA ALA A 227 -23.74 -7.37 1.19
C ALA A 227 -22.30 -7.07 1.60
N ALA A 228 -21.43 -6.74 0.65
CA ALA A 228 -20.04 -6.40 0.92
C ALA A 228 -19.43 -5.57 -0.21
N ALA A 229 -18.31 -4.90 0.08
CA ALA A 229 -17.48 -4.25 -0.94
C ALA A 229 -16.02 -4.19 -0.54
N MET A 230 -15.15 -4.15 -1.56
CA MET A 230 -13.70 -3.92 -1.41
C MET A 230 -13.20 -2.92 -2.43
N LEU A 231 -12.25 -2.08 -2.00
CA LEU A 231 -11.54 -1.12 -2.85
C LEU A 231 -10.04 -1.41 -2.81
N PHE A 232 -9.46 -1.50 -4.01
CA PHE A 232 -8.03 -1.69 -4.24
C PHE A 232 -7.50 -0.52 -5.06
N LEU A 233 -6.35 0.02 -4.67
CA LEU A 233 -5.61 1.00 -5.47
C LEU A 233 -4.52 0.29 -6.27
N ILE A 234 -4.43 0.61 -7.57
CA ILE A 234 -3.47 0.03 -8.50
C ILE A 234 -2.40 1.07 -8.81
N HIS A 235 -1.15 0.72 -8.54
CA HIS A 235 0.01 1.58 -8.74
C HIS A 235 1.13 0.81 -9.46
N GLY A 236 1.17 0.92 -10.77
CA GLY A 236 2.08 0.13 -11.61
C GLY A 236 1.68 -1.35 -11.65
N GLN A 237 2.60 -2.22 -11.26
CA GLN A 237 2.40 -3.68 -11.22
C GLN A 237 1.93 -4.19 -9.85
N VAL A 238 1.60 -3.29 -8.94
CA VAL A 238 1.14 -3.61 -7.59
C VAL A 238 -0.26 -3.07 -7.36
N ALA A 239 -1.07 -3.80 -6.61
CA ALA A 239 -2.31 -3.29 -6.05
C ALA A 239 -2.27 -3.37 -4.52
N THR A 240 -2.91 -2.42 -3.86
CA THR A 240 -3.03 -2.39 -2.40
C THR A 240 -4.49 -2.35 -1.98
N TYR A 241 -4.90 -3.26 -1.10
CA TYR A 241 -6.22 -3.25 -0.48
C TYR A 241 -6.34 -2.08 0.49
N GLN A 242 -7.33 -1.21 0.30
CA GLN A 242 -7.49 0.01 1.08
C GLN A 242 -8.74 0.02 1.96
N VAL A 243 -9.86 -0.42 1.44
CA VAL A 243 -11.16 -0.34 2.12
C VAL A 243 -11.92 -1.63 1.93
N GLY A 244 -12.57 -2.09 3.00
CA GLY A 244 -13.52 -3.18 2.95
C GLY A 244 -14.67 -2.97 3.93
N TRP A 245 -15.87 -3.24 3.45
CA TRP A 245 -17.10 -3.20 4.23
C TRP A 245 -17.93 -4.44 3.98
N SER A 246 -18.59 -4.93 5.02
CA SER A 246 -19.53 -6.03 4.94
C SER A 246 -20.70 -5.82 5.90
N SER A 247 -21.92 -6.02 5.41
CA SER A 247 -23.11 -6.14 6.24
C SER A 247 -23.08 -7.43 7.08
N GLU A 248 -24.03 -7.62 7.97
CA GLU A 248 -24.20 -8.87 8.71
C GLU A 248 -24.47 -10.03 7.75
N ALA A 249 -25.45 -9.90 6.86
CA ALA A 249 -25.75 -10.88 5.82
C ALA A 249 -24.53 -11.18 4.94
N GLY A 250 -23.75 -10.17 4.58
CA GLY A 250 -22.52 -10.35 3.81
C GLY A 250 -21.44 -11.15 4.54
N ARG A 251 -21.37 -11.05 5.87
CA ARG A 251 -20.47 -11.88 6.68
C ARG A 251 -20.94 -13.33 6.73
N ASP A 252 -22.23 -13.56 6.91
CA ASP A 252 -22.84 -14.91 6.97
C ASP A 252 -22.68 -15.65 5.64
N LEU A 253 -22.80 -14.92 4.52
CA LEU A 253 -22.61 -15.44 3.17
C LEU A 253 -21.15 -15.48 2.72
N ASN A 254 -20.21 -15.12 3.58
CA ASN A 254 -18.75 -15.04 3.27
C ASN A 254 -18.45 -14.17 2.03
N ALA A 255 -19.18 -13.10 1.82
CA ALA A 255 -19.10 -12.26 0.62
C ALA A 255 -17.70 -11.68 0.38
N HIS A 256 -16.93 -11.35 1.42
CA HIS A 256 -15.54 -10.88 1.29
C HIS A 256 -14.60 -11.92 0.67
N ASN A 257 -14.83 -13.23 0.93
CA ASN A 257 -14.03 -14.29 0.31
C ASN A 257 -14.23 -14.30 -1.21
N LEU A 258 -15.48 -14.19 -1.66
CA LEU A 258 -15.83 -14.13 -3.07
C LEU A 258 -15.27 -12.87 -3.75
N ILE A 259 -15.46 -11.68 -3.13
CA ILE A 259 -14.95 -10.42 -3.69
C ILE A 259 -13.43 -10.43 -3.80
N LEU A 260 -12.71 -10.90 -2.78
CA LEU A 260 -11.25 -10.98 -2.84
C LEU A 260 -10.78 -11.93 -3.94
N TRP A 261 -11.43 -13.08 -4.08
CA TRP A 261 -11.10 -14.04 -5.15
C TRP A 261 -11.32 -13.43 -6.54
N GLN A 262 -12.44 -12.77 -6.77
CA GLN A 262 -12.69 -12.08 -8.05
C GLN A 262 -11.75 -10.90 -8.28
N ALA A 263 -11.40 -10.16 -7.21
CA ALA A 263 -10.40 -9.10 -7.31
C ALA A 263 -9.03 -9.64 -7.73
N ILE A 264 -8.60 -10.78 -7.17
CA ILE A 264 -7.36 -11.46 -7.56
C ILE A 264 -7.37 -11.77 -9.06
N GLN A 265 -8.44 -12.37 -9.56
CA GLN A 265 -8.57 -12.73 -10.98
C GLN A 265 -8.55 -11.49 -11.88
N GLU A 266 -9.31 -10.46 -11.53
CA GLU A 266 -9.38 -9.22 -12.31
C GLU A 266 -8.08 -8.41 -12.29
N LEU A 267 -7.40 -8.33 -11.15
CA LEU A 267 -6.11 -7.65 -11.04
C LEU A 267 -5.05 -8.36 -11.90
N ARG A 268 -5.04 -9.70 -11.93
CA ARG A 268 -4.16 -10.47 -12.84
C ARG A 268 -4.42 -10.14 -14.30
N GLN A 269 -5.69 -10.11 -14.72
CA GLN A 269 -6.07 -9.74 -16.10
C GLN A 269 -5.61 -8.33 -16.47
N ARG A 270 -5.48 -7.43 -15.48
CA ARG A 270 -4.95 -6.06 -15.65
C ARG A 270 -3.42 -5.98 -15.64
N GLY A 271 -2.71 -7.11 -15.50
CA GLY A 271 -1.26 -7.17 -15.47
C GLY A 271 -0.64 -6.81 -14.12
N VAL A 272 -1.44 -6.79 -13.05
CA VAL A 272 -0.93 -6.66 -11.67
C VAL A 272 -0.25 -7.96 -11.27
N ARG A 273 0.96 -7.86 -10.71
CA ARG A 273 1.77 -9.02 -10.30
C ARG A 273 1.75 -9.25 -8.79
N ARG A 274 1.50 -8.21 -8.00
CA ARG A 274 1.53 -8.28 -6.54
C ARG A 274 0.30 -7.59 -5.95
N LEU A 275 -0.39 -8.27 -5.05
CA LEU A 275 -1.47 -7.68 -4.26
C LEU A 275 -1.04 -7.63 -2.80
N ASP A 276 -0.94 -6.42 -2.26
CA ASP A 276 -0.70 -6.16 -0.85
C ASP A 276 -2.05 -5.99 -0.12
N LEU A 277 -2.33 -6.90 0.81
CA LEU A 277 -3.53 -6.83 1.64
C LEU A 277 -3.36 -5.89 2.85
N GLY A 278 -2.18 -5.30 3.00
CA GLY A 278 -1.87 -4.38 4.09
C GLY A 278 -1.65 -5.06 5.44
N GLY A 279 -1.34 -4.26 6.42
CA GLY A 279 -0.88 -4.67 7.74
C GLY A 279 -1.76 -5.71 8.44
N VAL A 280 -1.10 -6.57 9.22
CA VAL A 280 -1.72 -7.62 10.03
C VAL A 280 -1.59 -7.25 11.50
N ASN A 281 -2.71 -6.99 12.15
CA ASN A 281 -2.75 -6.75 13.59
C ASN A 281 -3.61 -7.81 14.27
N THR A 282 -2.95 -8.78 14.91
CA THR A 282 -3.61 -9.92 15.56
C THR A 282 -4.27 -9.55 16.89
N GLN A 283 -3.85 -8.46 17.53
CA GLN A 283 -4.39 -8.01 18.81
C GLN A 283 -5.67 -7.17 18.64
N ARG A 284 -5.64 -6.15 17.76
CA ARG A 284 -6.74 -5.21 17.58
C ARG A 284 -7.77 -5.63 16.52
N SER A 285 -7.38 -6.51 15.58
CA SER A 285 -8.18 -6.88 14.42
C SER A 285 -8.00 -8.36 14.04
N ALA A 286 -8.09 -9.27 15.03
CA ALA A 286 -7.83 -10.69 14.85
C ALA A 286 -8.65 -11.35 13.72
N GLY A 287 -9.91 -10.95 13.52
CA GLY A 287 -10.75 -11.44 12.44
C GLY A 287 -10.23 -11.05 11.06
N LEU A 288 -9.85 -9.78 10.88
CA LEU A 288 -9.28 -9.27 9.65
C LEU A 288 -7.90 -9.88 9.38
N ALA A 289 -7.08 -10.04 10.43
CA ALA A 289 -5.78 -10.70 10.33
C ALA A 289 -5.93 -12.14 9.82
N ARG A 290 -6.83 -12.93 10.42
CA ARG A 290 -7.14 -14.30 9.97
C ARG A 290 -7.65 -14.35 8.53
N PHE A 291 -8.51 -13.41 8.16
CA PHE A 291 -9.01 -13.30 6.78
C PHE A 291 -7.87 -13.09 5.79
N LYS A 292 -6.98 -12.13 6.05
CA LYS A 292 -5.83 -11.84 5.19
C LYS A 292 -4.84 -13.01 5.12
N MET A 293 -4.42 -13.54 6.25
CA MET A 293 -3.46 -14.66 6.30
C MET A 293 -4.01 -15.92 5.65
N GLY A 294 -5.31 -16.20 5.80
CA GLY A 294 -5.94 -17.38 5.22
C GLY A 294 -6.14 -17.31 3.70
N SER A 295 -5.96 -16.15 3.07
CA SER A 295 -6.16 -15.96 1.63
C SER A 295 -5.11 -16.64 0.73
N GLY A 296 -4.08 -17.25 1.33
CA GLY A 296 -2.99 -17.91 0.61
C GLY A 296 -1.82 -16.98 0.29
N GLY A 297 -1.84 -15.75 0.76
CA GLY A 297 -0.71 -14.82 0.66
C GLY A 297 0.40 -15.14 1.67
N GLU A 298 1.61 -14.71 1.36
CA GLU A 298 2.76 -14.77 2.25
C GLU A 298 2.71 -13.64 3.28
N VAL A 299 2.94 -13.97 4.55
CA VAL A 299 3.12 -12.98 5.61
C VAL A 299 4.58 -12.54 5.60
N ILE A 300 4.84 -11.30 5.25
CA ILE A 300 6.18 -10.71 5.31
C ILE A 300 6.25 -9.68 6.43
N THR A 301 7.37 -9.67 7.16
CA THR A 301 7.65 -8.65 8.18
C THR A 301 8.74 -7.72 7.65
N LEU A 302 8.41 -6.43 7.60
CA LEU A 302 9.34 -5.39 7.14
C LEU A 302 10.41 -5.12 8.19
N CYS A 303 11.54 -4.53 7.76
CA CYS A 303 12.69 -4.28 8.62
C CYS A 303 12.48 -3.19 9.68
N GLY A 304 11.41 -2.40 9.57
CA GLY A 304 11.06 -1.34 10.51
C GLY A 304 11.48 0.05 10.06
N THR A 305 11.37 1.02 10.98
CA THR A 305 11.69 2.43 10.71
C THR A 305 13.02 2.81 11.34
N TYR A 306 13.84 3.49 10.58
CA TYR A 306 15.19 3.93 10.94
C TYR A 306 15.32 5.46 10.92
N MET A 307 16.22 5.93 11.76
CA MET A 307 16.56 7.35 11.91
C MET A 307 18.03 7.60 11.67
#